data_79486b20dea0c33d337a72fa9bf89b3e
#
_entry.id   79486b20dea0c33d337a72fa9bf89b3e
#
_cell.length_a   1.000
_cell.length_b   1.000
_cell.length_c   1.000
_cell.angle_alpha   90.00
_cell.angle_beta   90.00
_cell.angle_gamma   90.00
#
_symmetry.space_group_name_H-M   'P 1'
#
loop_
_entity.id
_entity.type
_entity.pdbx_description
1 polymer ?
#
loop_
_entity_poly.entity_id
_entity_poly.type
_entity_poly.pdbx_seq_one_letter_code
_entity_poly.pdbx_strand_id
1 'polypeptide(L)'
;MLLTGIIYPLAMTAIAQLCFSKQANGSRILQDGKLIGSDLLAQKFESPRYFWPRPSAADFATVPSGASNKGPTSAELKNSIQERRAKFGTDAAVDLLTGSGSGLDPHISPEAARSQISRVAAVRKVSIERISQLVDQTIEPSQLGFLGEPRVNVFRLNRALDQLR
;
A
#
# COMPACT_ATOMS: atom_id res chain seq x y z
N MET A 1 28.18 10.17 24.94
CA MET A 1 28.35 9.38 23.71
C MET A 1 28.11 7.89 23.94
N LEU A 2 28.79 7.19 24.87
CA LEU A 2 28.59 5.74 25.09
C LEU A 2 27.15 5.38 25.50
N LEU A 3 26.57 6.13 26.44
CA LEU A 3 25.22 5.89 26.94
C LEU A 3 24.16 6.03 25.84
N THR A 4 24.20 7.12 25.07
CA THR A 4 23.19 7.44 24.07
C THR A 4 23.43 6.79 22.70
N GLY A 5 24.70 6.48 22.37
CA GLY A 5 25.07 5.92 21.09
C GLY A 5 25.13 4.37 21.06
N ILE A 6 25.27 3.73 22.22
CA ILE A 6 25.41 2.28 22.30
C ILE A 6 24.39 1.67 23.27
N ILE A 7 24.46 2.03 24.55
CA ILE A 7 23.66 1.36 25.59
C ILE A 7 22.16 1.55 25.34
N TYR A 8 21.72 2.79 25.12
CA TYR A 8 20.31 3.10 24.89
C TYR A 8 19.75 2.43 23.62
N PRO A 9 20.36 2.54 22.40
CA PRO A 9 19.87 1.84 21.22
C PRO A 9 19.80 0.31 21.38
N LEU A 10 20.80 -0.31 22.01
CA LEU A 10 20.79 -1.75 22.24
C LEU A 10 19.70 -2.18 23.24
N ALA A 11 19.49 -1.41 24.31
CA ALA A 11 18.42 -1.67 25.26
C ALA A 11 17.05 -1.54 24.61
N MET A 12 16.82 -0.49 23.80
CA MET A 12 15.56 -0.33 23.05
C MET A 12 15.34 -1.43 22.04
N THR A 13 16.40 -1.86 21.36
CA THR A 13 16.32 -3.00 20.42
C THR A 13 15.95 -4.29 21.16
N ALA A 14 16.56 -4.56 22.31
CA ALA A 14 16.24 -5.75 23.11
C ALA A 14 14.77 -5.73 23.56
N ILE A 15 14.28 -4.61 24.09
CA ILE A 15 12.88 -4.45 24.49
C ILE A 15 11.94 -4.64 23.29
N ALA A 16 12.25 -4.01 22.16
CA ALA A 16 11.45 -4.15 20.93
C ALA A 16 11.39 -5.60 20.43
N GLN A 17 12.50 -6.33 20.46
CA GLN A 17 12.56 -7.74 20.06
C GLN A 17 11.78 -8.65 21.02
N LEU A 18 11.78 -8.36 22.31
CA LEU A 18 11.04 -9.14 23.30
C LEU A 18 9.53 -8.88 23.25
N CYS A 19 9.11 -7.61 23.16
CA CYS A 19 7.72 -7.21 23.25
C CYS A 19 7.00 -7.16 21.89
N PHE A 20 7.72 -6.81 20.81
CA PHE A 20 7.19 -6.49 19.50
C PHE A 20 8.01 -7.13 18.38
N SER A 21 8.41 -8.39 18.51
CA SER A 21 9.34 -9.06 17.59
C SER A 21 8.91 -8.99 16.11
N LYS A 22 7.61 -9.14 15.81
CA LYS A 22 7.08 -9.03 14.45
C LYS A 22 7.34 -7.64 13.87
N GLN A 23 7.00 -6.58 14.60
CA GLN A 23 7.17 -5.19 14.18
C GLN A 23 8.64 -4.80 14.11
N ALA A 24 9.42 -5.20 15.11
CA ALA A 24 10.87 -4.95 15.16
C ALA A 24 11.63 -5.58 13.99
N ASN A 25 11.09 -6.66 13.42
CA ASN A 25 11.63 -7.32 12.23
C ASN A 25 10.98 -6.85 10.92
N GLY A 26 10.26 -5.71 10.92
CA GLY A 26 9.71 -5.08 9.72
C GLY A 26 8.41 -5.70 9.23
N SER A 27 7.61 -6.32 10.11
CA SER A 27 6.28 -6.91 9.78
C SER A 27 6.30 -7.79 8.53
N ARG A 28 7.35 -8.57 8.39
CA ARG A 28 7.58 -9.47 7.24
C ARG A 28 6.50 -10.53 7.14
N ILE A 29 6.09 -10.81 5.92
CA ILE A 29 5.09 -11.83 5.61
C ILE A 29 5.80 -13.00 4.95
N LEU A 30 5.64 -14.17 5.56
CA LEU A 30 6.15 -15.44 5.05
C LEU A 30 4.99 -16.28 4.51
N GLN A 31 5.20 -16.96 3.40
CA GLN A 31 4.32 -17.98 2.85
C GLN A 31 5.18 -19.18 2.46
N ASP A 32 4.84 -20.35 2.99
CA ASP A 32 5.61 -21.59 2.79
C ASP A 32 7.11 -21.41 3.09
N GLY A 33 7.43 -20.65 4.15
CA GLY A 33 8.81 -20.36 4.57
C GLY A 33 9.54 -19.31 3.71
N LYS A 34 8.93 -18.81 2.63
CA LYS A 34 9.52 -17.78 1.76
C LYS A 34 9.01 -16.40 2.14
N LEU A 35 9.91 -15.43 2.16
CA LEU A 35 9.53 -14.02 2.34
C LEU A 35 8.85 -13.52 1.06
N ILE A 36 7.56 -13.14 1.18
CA ILE A 36 6.77 -12.64 0.06
C ILE A 36 6.54 -11.13 0.11
N GLY A 37 6.79 -10.50 1.26
CA GLY A 37 6.66 -9.06 1.40
C GLY A 37 6.63 -8.57 2.84
N SER A 38 6.22 -7.32 3.02
CA SER A 38 5.98 -6.69 4.31
C SER A 38 4.65 -5.97 4.30
N ASP A 39 3.96 -5.96 5.45
CA ASP A 39 2.74 -5.16 5.63
C ASP A 39 3.00 -3.64 5.55
N LEU A 40 4.26 -3.22 5.68
CA LEU A 40 4.65 -1.81 5.79
C LEU A 40 5.11 -1.20 4.46
N LEU A 41 5.29 -2.01 3.42
CA LEU A 41 5.86 -1.56 2.15
C LEU A 41 4.92 -1.91 1.00
N ALA A 42 4.65 -0.90 0.15
CA ALA A 42 4.02 -1.14 -1.13
C ALA A 42 4.88 -2.02 -2.02
N GLN A 43 4.23 -2.87 -2.78
CA GLN A 43 4.86 -3.72 -3.78
C GLN A 43 4.27 -3.44 -5.16
N LYS A 44 5.06 -3.66 -6.19
CA LYS A 44 4.65 -3.48 -7.57
C LYS A 44 3.68 -4.59 -7.99
N PHE A 45 2.43 -4.23 -8.18
CA PHE A 45 1.42 -5.09 -8.79
C PHE A 45 1.09 -4.55 -10.18
N GLU A 46 1.39 -5.31 -11.24
CA GLU A 46 1.14 -4.91 -12.63
C GLU A 46 -0.02 -5.66 -13.26
N SER A 47 -0.28 -6.88 -12.79
CA SER A 47 -1.35 -7.69 -13.35
C SER A 47 -2.73 -7.09 -13.08
N PRO A 48 -3.63 -7.03 -14.07
CA PRO A 48 -4.97 -6.48 -13.91
C PRO A 48 -5.86 -7.30 -12.96
N ARG A 49 -5.44 -8.49 -12.57
CA ARG A 49 -6.13 -9.35 -11.60
C ARG A 49 -5.94 -8.94 -10.15
N TYR A 50 -5.05 -7.95 -9.87
CA TYR A 50 -4.75 -7.45 -8.54
C TYR A 50 -5.18 -6.00 -8.37
N PHE A 51 -5.40 -5.59 -7.12
CA PHE A 51 -5.49 -4.19 -6.76
C PHE A 51 -4.12 -3.53 -6.88
N TRP A 52 -4.10 -2.34 -7.44
CA TRP A 52 -2.88 -1.58 -7.63
C TRP A 52 -2.70 -0.55 -6.51
N PRO A 53 -1.48 -0.38 -5.98
CA PRO A 53 -1.18 0.64 -4.98
C PRO A 53 -1.10 2.03 -5.61
N ARG A 54 -0.83 3.03 -4.78
CA ARG A 54 -0.49 4.38 -5.24
C ARG A 54 0.73 4.36 -6.15
N PRO A 55 0.81 5.24 -7.15
CA PRO A 55 1.99 5.33 -8.01
C PRO A 55 3.25 5.66 -7.21
N SER A 56 4.35 4.99 -7.54
CA SER A 56 5.67 5.23 -6.95
C SER A 56 6.56 6.00 -7.93
N ALA A 57 7.26 7.03 -7.44
CA ALA A 57 8.24 7.75 -8.25
C ALA A 57 9.54 6.95 -8.45
N ALA A 58 9.82 6.01 -7.56
CA ALA A 58 11.00 5.14 -7.59
C ALA A 58 10.68 3.71 -8.06
N ASP A 59 9.53 3.50 -8.72
CA ASP A 59 9.07 2.19 -9.18
C ASP A 59 9.11 1.10 -8.09
N PHE A 60 8.73 1.49 -6.87
CA PHE A 60 8.72 0.63 -5.67
C PHE A 60 10.11 0.14 -5.22
N ALA A 61 11.19 0.77 -5.68
CA ALA A 61 12.51 0.52 -5.15
C ALA A 61 12.60 1.00 -3.70
N THR A 62 13.27 0.22 -2.84
CA THR A 62 13.48 0.59 -1.43
C THR A 62 14.65 1.54 -1.24
N VAL A 63 15.63 1.51 -2.16
CA VAL A 63 16.81 2.38 -2.13
C VAL A 63 17.20 2.72 -3.59
N PRO A 64 17.15 4.00 -3.99
CA PRO A 64 16.52 5.11 -3.29
C PRO A 64 14.98 5.05 -3.38
N SER A 65 14.27 5.55 -2.35
CA SER A 65 12.83 5.77 -2.42
C SER A 65 12.49 7.19 -2.03
N GLY A 66 11.35 7.70 -2.50
CA GLY A 66 10.91 9.05 -2.20
C GLY A 66 9.83 9.57 -3.13
N ALA A 67 9.46 10.83 -2.92
CA ALA A 67 8.47 11.53 -3.73
C ALA A 67 9.05 11.99 -5.08
N SER A 68 8.15 12.25 -6.04
CA SER A 68 8.52 12.87 -7.31
C SER A 68 8.95 14.34 -7.17
N ASN A 69 8.61 14.99 -6.06
CA ASN A 69 8.88 16.40 -5.75
C ASN A 69 8.38 17.40 -6.83
N LYS A 70 7.35 17.01 -7.59
CA LYS A 70 6.75 17.83 -8.63
C LYS A 70 5.69 18.76 -8.05
N GLY A 71 5.86 20.06 -8.23
CA GLY A 71 4.89 21.06 -7.78
C GLY A 71 3.61 21.10 -8.61
N PRO A 72 2.56 21.78 -8.14
CA PRO A 72 1.25 21.84 -8.83
C PRO A 72 1.32 22.45 -10.23
N THR A 73 2.31 23.30 -10.50
CA THR A 73 2.54 23.94 -11.81
C THR A 73 3.38 23.11 -12.78
N SER A 74 3.88 21.96 -12.35
CA SER A 74 4.72 21.09 -13.18
C SER A 74 3.93 20.47 -14.34
N ALA A 75 4.40 20.71 -15.57
CA ALA A 75 3.86 20.08 -16.77
C ALA A 75 3.98 18.54 -16.71
N GLU A 76 5.07 18.02 -16.16
CA GLU A 76 5.29 16.59 -16.00
C GLU A 76 4.28 15.96 -15.03
N LEU A 77 3.92 16.66 -13.94
CA LEU A 77 2.88 16.19 -13.03
C LEU A 77 1.54 16.09 -13.74
N LYS A 78 1.18 17.14 -14.50
CA LYS A 78 -0.04 17.18 -15.29
C LYS A 78 -0.11 16.03 -16.31
N ASN A 79 0.97 15.79 -17.05
CA ASN A 79 1.06 14.70 -18.01
C ASN A 79 0.91 13.33 -17.32
N SER A 80 1.63 13.11 -16.22
CA SER A 80 1.53 11.86 -15.45
C SER A 80 0.11 11.61 -14.92
N ILE A 81 -0.60 12.65 -14.49
CA ILE A 81 -2.01 12.53 -14.06
C ILE A 81 -2.91 12.19 -15.26
N GLN A 82 -2.69 12.80 -16.43
CA GLN A 82 -3.46 12.50 -17.63
C GLN A 82 -3.27 11.05 -18.10
N GLU A 83 -2.04 10.57 -18.12
CA GLU A 83 -1.71 9.16 -18.45
C GLU A 83 -2.40 8.18 -17.49
N ARG A 84 -2.37 8.49 -16.18
CA ARG A 84 -3.05 7.67 -15.18
C ARG A 84 -4.57 7.73 -15.31
N ARG A 85 -5.15 8.90 -15.63
CA ARG A 85 -6.58 9.00 -15.94
C ARG A 85 -6.98 8.16 -17.16
N ALA A 86 -6.14 8.12 -18.19
CA ALA A 86 -6.39 7.26 -19.34
C ALA A 86 -6.37 5.77 -18.95
N LYS A 87 -5.56 5.39 -17.96
CA LYS A 87 -5.43 4.00 -17.47
C LYS A 87 -6.56 3.61 -16.51
N PHE A 88 -6.92 4.49 -15.58
CA PHE A 88 -7.84 4.20 -14.47
C PHE A 88 -9.27 4.69 -14.69
N GLY A 89 -9.49 5.52 -15.71
CA GLY A 89 -10.78 6.18 -15.97
C GLY A 89 -10.83 7.61 -15.45
N THR A 90 -11.84 8.37 -15.94
CA THR A 90 -12.04 9.78 -15.57
C THR A 90 -12.37 9.96 -14.10
N ASP A 91 -13.05 9.00 -13.49
CA ASP A 91 -13.54 9.00 -12.11
C ASP A 91 -12.57 8.28 -11.16
N ALA A 92 -11.32 8.14 -11.58
CA ALA A 92 -10.30 7.49 -10.76
C ALA A 92 -10.03 8.30 -9.48
N ALA A 93 -9.98 7.61 -8.35
CA ALA A 93 -9.65 8.22 -7.06
C ALA A 93 -8.27 8.91 -7.10
N VAL A 94 -8.15 10.02 -6.37
CA VAL A 94 -6.93 10.85 -6.34
C VAL A 94 -5.68 10.04 -6.01
N ASP A 95 -5.79 9.05 -5.14
CA ASP A 95 -4.69 8.16 -4.74
C ASP A 95 -4.07 7.39 -5.91
N LEU A 96 -4.87 7.06 -6.92
CA LEU A 96 -4.39 6.37 -8.12
C LEU A 96 -3.78 7.32 -9.15
N LEU A 97 -4.07 8.61 -9.03
CA LEU A 97 -3.58 9.65 -9.93
C LEU A 97 -2.30 10.31 -9.42
N THR A 98 -2.16 10.44 -8.09
CA THR A 98 -1.04 11.13 -7.45
C THR A 98 -0.07 10.14 -6.81
N GLY A 99 1.23 10.40 -6.96
CA GLY A 99 2.27 9.56 -6.39
C GLY A 99 2.29 9.59 -4.87
N SER A 100 2.75 8.49 -4.27
CA SER A 100 3.04 8.41 -2.84
C SER A 100 4.22 9.31 -2.47
N GLY A 101 4.17 9.99 -1.33
CA GLY A 101 5.27 10.81 -0.81
C GLY A 101 6.50 10.00 -0.42
N SER A 102 6.33 8.78 0.08
CA SER A 102 7.44 7.86 0.36
C SER A 102 7.85 7.05 -0.86
N GLY A 103 6.98 6.93 -1.87
CA GLY A 103 7.11 5.97 -2.98
C GLY A 103 6.84 4.52 -2.59
N LEU A 104 6.55 4.24 -1.30
CA LEU A 104 6.39 2.89 -0.74
C LEU A 104 5.16 2.76 0.17
N ASP A 105 4.19 3.69 0.10
CA ASP A 105 2.97 3.63 0.90
C ASP A 105 2.13 2.41 0.51
N PRO A 106 1.92 1.44 1.42
CA PRO A 106 1.15 0.23 1.13
C PRO A 106 -0.37 0.46 1.14
N HIS A 107 -0.82 1.67 1.49
CA HIS A 107 -2.23 1.98 1.67
C HIS A 107 -2.80 2.80 0.52
N ILE A 108 -4.08 2.55 0.25
CA ILE A 108 -4.94 3.37 -0.60
C ILE A 108 -6.23 3.70 0.16
N SER A 109 -6.94 4.72 -0.29
CA SER A 109 -8.27 5.04 0.26
C SER A 109 -9.29 3.93 -0.07
N PRO A 110 -10.37 3.79 0.74
CA PRO A 110 -11.48 2.90 0.40
C PRO A 110 -12.10 3.23 -0.97
N GLU A 111 -12.14 4.50 -1.35
CA GLU A 111 -12.60 4.96 -2.66
C GLU A 111 -11.71 4.42 -3.78
N ALA A 112 -10.38 4.52 -3.64
CA ALA A 112 -9.43 3.98 -4.60
C ALA A 112 -9.50 2.45 -4.70
N ALA A 113 -9.79 1.75 -3.61
CA ALA A 113 -10.01 0.31 -3.65
C ALA A 113 -11.31 -0.02 -4.40
N ARG A 114 -12.43 0.66 -4.07
CA ARG A 114 -13.73 0.42 -4.71
C ARG A 114 -13.73 0.71 -6.20
N SER A 115 -13.02 1.76 -6.67
CA SER A 115 -12.93 2.08 -8.10
C SER A 115 -12.26 0.97 -8.93
N GLN A 116 -11.49 0.07 -8.30
CA GLN A 116 -10.82 -1.04 -8.97
C GLN A 116 -11.63 -2.35 -8.98
N ILE A 117 -12.74 -2.44 -8.24
CA ILE A 117 -13.53 -3.68 -8.06
C ILE A 117 -13.96 -4.27 -9.38
N SER A 118 -14.56 -3.45 -10.26
CA SER A 118 -15.11 -3.93 -11.55
C SER A 118 -14.03 -4.57 -12.42
N ARG A 119 -12.85 -3.98 -12.49
CA ARG A 119 -11.71 -4.52 -13.24
C ARG A 119 -11.25 -5.86 -12.66
N VAL A 120 -11.06 -5.93 -11.35
CA VAL A 120 -10.58 -7.14 -10.67
C VAL A 120 -11.61 -8.28 -10.80
N ALA A 121 -12.90 -7.98 -10.59
CA ALA A 121 -14.00 -8.92 -10.70
C ALA A 121 -14.08 -9.53 -12.12
N ALA A 122 -14.01 -8.69 -13.16
CA ALA A 122 -14.06 -9.12 -14.54
C ALA A 122 -12.89 -10.07 -14.90
N VAL A 123 -11.65 -9.72 -14.50
CA VAL A 123 -10.46 -10.52 -14.82
C VAL A 123 -10.41 -11.83 -14.04
N ARG A 124 -10.88 -11.82 -12.79
CA ARG A 124 -10.91 -13.04 -11.95
C ARG A 124 -12.16 -13.90 -12.17
N LYS A 125 -13.15 -13.40 -12.92
CA LYS A 125 -14.45 -14.05 -13.11
C LYS A 125 -15.17 -14.35 -11.79
N VAL A 126 -15.08 -13.41 -10.86
CA VAL A 126 -15.74 -13.44 -9.55
C VAL A 126 -16.80 -12.33 -9.53
N SER A 127 -17.89 -12.52 -8.79
CA SER A 127 -18.95 -11.50 -8.73
C SER A 127 -18.44 -10.21 -8.07
N ILE A 128 -18.96 -9.07 -8.51
CA ILE A 128 -18.64 -7.73 -7.99
C ILE A 128 -18.94 -7.66 -6.48
N GLU A 129 -20.07 -8.25 -6.08
CA GLU A 129 -20.52 -8.27 -4.68
C GLU A 129 -19.51 -8.96 -3.77
N ARG A 130 -18.94 -10.08 -4.22
CA ARG A 130 -17.97 -10.84 -3.45
C ARG A 130 -16.64 -10.08 -3.30
N ILE A 131 -16.20 -9.39 -4.36
CA ILE A 131 -15.00 -8.54 -4.30
C ILE A 131 -15.27 -7.31 -3.43
N SER A 132 -16.47 -6.71 -3.51
CA SER A 132 -16.85 -5.57 -2.67
C SER A 132 -16.83 -5.93 -1.19
N GLN A 133 -17.43 -7.07 -0.82
CA GLN A 133 -17.39 -7.57 0.55
C GLN A 133 -15.96 -7.77 1.06
N LEU A 134 -15.06 -8.30 0.21
CA LEU A 134 -13.66 -8.46 0.57
C LEU A 134 -12.98 -7.12 0.84
N VAL A 135 -13.21 -6.13 -0.01
CA VAL A 135 -12.69 -4.77 0.18
C VAL A 135 -13.21 -4.19 1.50
N ASP A 136 -14.52 -4.27 1.75
CA ASP A 136 -15.14 -3.72 2.96
C ASP A 136 -14.61 -4.39 4.25
N GLN A 137 -14.32 -5.69 4.22
CA GLN A 137 -13.70 -6.42 5.33
C GLN A 137 -12.22 -6.04 5.55
N THR A 138 -11.56 -5.50 4.53
CA THR A 138 -10.13 -5.14 4.60
C THR A 138 -9.92 -3.68 4.97
N ILE A 139 -10.97 -2.86 5.01
CA ILE A 139 -10.88 -1.46 5.42
C ILE A 139 -10.45 -1.37 6.88
N GLU A 140 -9.33 -0.72 7.11
CA GLU A 140 -8.87 -0.31 8.44
C GLU A 140 -9.49 1.05 8.77
N PRO A 141 -10.32 1.16 9.83
CA PRO A 141 -10.92 2.44 10.22
C PRO A 141 -9.89 3.39 10.81
N SER A 142 -10.28 4.66 10.97
CA SER A 142 -9.48 5.65 11.69
C SER A 142 -9.14 5.16 13.10
N GLN A 143 -7.92 5.40 13.54
CA GLN A 143 -7.48 5.02 14.89
C GLN A 143 -8.30 5.77 15.95
N LEU A 144 -8.73 5.06 17.00
CA LEU A 144 -9.60 5.61 18.04
C LEU A 144 -10.92 6.23 17.52
N GLY A 145 -11.29 5.98 16.26
CA GLY A 145 -12.48 6.52 15.61
C GLY A 145 -12.34 7.92 15.03
N PHE A 146 -11.26 8.65 15.31
CA PHE A 146 -11.07 10.04 14.86
C PHE A 146 -9.66 10.40 14.39
N LEU A 147 -8.67 9.55 14.61
CA LEU A 147 -7.28 9.80 14.20
C LEU A 147 -6.99 9.17 12.83
N GLY A 148 -6.64 10.01 11.86
CA GLY A 148 -6.33 9.60 10.50
C GLY A 148 -7.56 9.25 9.67
N GLU A 149 -7.32 8.83 8.43
CA GLU A 149 -8.35 8.44 7.48
C GLU A 149 -8.48 6.91 7.40
N PRO A 150 -9.67 6.39 7.07
CA PRO A 150 -9.83 4.98 6.73
C PRO A 150 -8.95 4.60 5.55
N ARG A 151 -8.35 3.42 5.59
CA ARG A 151 -7.39 2.98 4.59
C ARG A 151 -7.51 1.48 4.29
N VAL A 152 -6.96 1.07 3.16
CA VAL A 152 -6.88 -0.33 2.74
C VAL A 152 -5.43 -0.68 2.43
N ASN A 153 -4.88 -1.69 3.09
CA ASN A 153 -3.57 -2.20 2.76
C ASN A 153 -3.65 -3.10 1.51
N VAL A 154 -3.05 -2.65 0.42
CA VAL A 154 -3.14 -3.31 -0.89
C VAL A 154 -2.53 -4.71 -0.87
N PHE A 155 -1.43 -4.90 -0.14
CA PHE A 155 -0.78 -6.20 -0.05
C PHE A 155 -1.65 -7.23 0.67
N ARG A 156 -2.26 -6.83 1.80
CA ARG A 156 -3.20 -7.69 2.54
C ARG A 156 -4.44 -8.00 1.72
N LEU A 157 -5.00 -6.99 1.05
CA LEU A 157 -6.17 -7.17 0.18
C LEU A 157 -5.87 -8.16 -0.95
N ASN A 158 -4.74 -8.03 -1.63
CA ASN A 158 -4.36 -8.94 -2.71
C ASN A 158 -4.11 -10.38 -2.21
N ARG A 159 -3.56 -10.54 -1.00
CA ARG A 159 -3.45 -11.87 -0.38
C ARG A 159 -4.80 -12.48 -0.06
N ALA A 160 -5.70 -11.72 0.52
CA ALA A 160 -7.05 -12.19 0.80
C ALA A 160 -7.80 -12.53 -0.51
N LEU A 161 -7.57 -11.74 -1.56
CA LEU A 161 -8.10 -11.99 -2.90
C LEU A 161 -7.60 -13.32 -3.49
N ASP A 162 -6.35 -13.72 -3.27
CA ASP A 162 -5.80 -15.00 -3.74
C ASP A 162 -6.34 -16.21 -2.93
N GLN A 163 -6.90 -15.98 -1.76
CA GLN A 163 -7.57 -17.00 -0.95
C GLN A 163 -9.06 -17.17 -1.30
N LEU A 164 -9.64 -16.26 -2.07
CA LEU A 164 -10.99 -16.41 -2.61
C LEU A 164 -11.00 -17.53 -3.67
N ARG A 165 -11.58 -18.67 -3.31
CA ARG A 165 -11.87 -19.79 -4.20
C ARG A 165 -13.25 -19.64 -4.82
#